data_73699dd1304a2bf034bf21b08e483fca
#
_entry.id   73699dd1304a2bf034bf21b08e483fca
#
_cell.length_a   1.000
_cell.length_b   1.000
_cell.length_c   1.000
_cell.angle_alpha   90.00
_cell.angle_beta   90.00
_cell.angle_gamma   90.00
#
_symmetry.space_group_name_H-M   'P 1'
#
loop_
_entity.id
_entity.type
_entity.pdbx_description
1 polymer ?
#
loop_
_entity_poly.entity_id
_entity_poly.type
_entity_poly.pdbx_seq_one_letter_code
_entity_poly.pdbx_strand_id
1 'polypeptide(L)'
;EYICILSSHCVIKKIDIDEIISNLNQYSGIFGNQIPIYEGKKIQKRYLWSHFKDSKVVDMFSDMENRHFFHNAISFFKKETLIDRPFNEVLVGKEDRYWARDIIDSGGKTLYLPSIEVDHHYTANGNTWKGIG
;
A
#
# COMPACT_ATOMS: atom_id res chain seq x y z
N GLU A 1 -5.56 -2.27 19.34
CA GLU A 1 -5.14 -3.36 18.42
C GLU A 1 -4.67 -2.80 17.08
N TYR A 2 -3.73 -3.52 16.43
CA TYR A 2 -3.18 -3.17 15.14
C TYR A 2 -3.44 -4.28 14.14
N ILE A 3 -3.66 -3.91 12.89
CA ILE A 3 -3.95 -4.84 11.79
C ILE A 3 -2.86 -4.66 10.72
N CYS A 4 -2.31 -5.77 10.24
CA CYS A 4 -1.49 -5.83 9.05
C CYS A 4 -2.28 -6.53 7.94
N ILE A 5 -2.40 -5.88 6.79
CA ILE A 5 -2.85 -6.52 5.56
C ILE A 5 -1.61 -6.86 4.75
N LEU A 6 -1.49 -8.12 4.37
CA LEU A 6 -0.41 -8.63 3.54
C LEU A 6 -1.00 -9.44 2.39
N SER A 7 -0.67 -9.07 1.18
CA SER A 7 -1.07 -9.85 0.00
C SER A 7 -0.45 -11.25 0.03
N SER A 8 -1.20 -12.26 -0.35
CA SER A 8 -0.78 -13.67 -0.31
C SER A 8 0.48 -14.01 -1.13
N HIS A 9 0.86 -13.15 -2.06
CA HIS A 9 2.05 -13.30 -2.89
C HIS A 9 3.16 -12.29 -2.52
N CYS A 10 3.08 -11.74 -1.31
CA CYS A 10 4.15 -10.89 -0.78
C CYS A 10 4.96 -11.63 0.29
N VAL A 11 6.26 -11.37 0.30
CA VAL A 11 7.20 -11.84 1.32
C VAL A 11 7.82 -10.62 2.00
N ILE A 12 7.66 -10.52 3.32
CA ILE A 12 8.23 -9.42 4.10
C ILE A 12 9.75 -9.53 4.10
N LYS A 13 10.42 -8.46 3.70
CA LYS A 13 11.89 -8.33 3.68
C LYS A 13 12.38 -7.45 4.82
N LYS A 14 11.66 -6.38 5.11
CA LYS A 14 12.02 -5.43 6.13
C LYS A 14 10.78 -4.84 6.78
N ILE A 15 10.80 -4.74 8.09
CA ILE A 15 9.72 -4.17 8.89
C ILE A 15 10.29 -3.68 10.22
N ASP A 16 9.83 -2.52 10.66
CA ASP A 16 10.08 -1.98 11.99
C ASP A 16 8.73 -1.72 12.67
N ILE A 17 8.36 -2.60 13.59
CA ILE A 17 7.06 -2.58 14.27
C ILE A 17 6.92 -1.34 15.16
N ASP A 18 7.98 -0.93 15.84
CA ASP A 18 7.94 0.23 16.74
C ASP A 18 7.76 1.52 15.95
N GLU A 19 8.43 1.65 14.80
CA GLU A 19 8.24 2.77 13.88
C GLU A 19 6.80 2.80 13.35
N ILE A 20 6.24 1.66 12.95
CA ILE A 20 4.86 1.57 12.45
C ILE A 20 3.85 1.98 13.52
N ILE A 21 3.95 1.41 14.72
CA ILE A 21 3.04 1.72 15.83
C ILE A 21 3.10 3.20 16.20
N SER A 22 4.31 3.77 16.27
CA SER A 22 4.50 5.19 16.55
C SER A 22 3.81 6.08 15.51
N ASN A 23 3.97 5.77 14.22
CA ASN A 23 3.35 6.52 13.13
C ASN A 23 1.82 6.34 13.06
N LEU A 24 1.27 5.18 13.44
CA LEU A 24 -0.19 4.97 13.51
C LEU A 24 -0.90 5.84 14.55
N ASN A 25 -0.18 6.58 15.40
CA ASN A 25 -0.79 7.59 16.25
C ASN A 25 -1.16 8.88 15.51
N GLN A 26 -0.58 9.10 14.33
CA GLN A 26 -0.80 10.30 13.51
C GLN A 26 -1.44 10.00 12.16
N TYR A 27 -1.29 8.78 11.67
CA TYR A 27 -1.76 8.37 10.33
C TYR A 27 -2.82 7.27 10.45
N SER A 28 -3.85 7.38 9.63
CA SER A 28 -4.96 6.42 9.59
C SER A 28 -4.56 5.09 8.95
N GLY A 29 -3.61 5.12 8.04
CA GLY A 29 -3.04 3.94 7.39
C GLY A 29 -1.62 4.18 6.92
N ILE A 30 -0.82 3.12 6.96
CA ILE A 30 0.59 3.12 6.53
C ILE A 30 0.76 2.01 5.49
N PHE A 31 1.51 2.27 4.43
CA PHE A 31 1.88 1.24 3.45
C PHE A 31 3.37 1.30 3.13
N GLY A 32 3.90 0.19 2.64
CA GLY A 32 5.33 0.00 2.43
C GLY A 32 5.76 -0.05 0.97
N ASN A 33 7.08 -0.13 0.81
CA ASN A 33 7.77 -0.34 -0.45
C ASN A 33 7.52 -1.77 -0.97
N GLN A 34 7.44 -1.89 -2.29
CA GLN A 34 7.30 -3.16 -2.98
C GLN A 34 8.43 -3.36 -3.98
N ILE A 35 9.07 -4.52 -3.89
CA ILE A 35 10.03 -4.98 -4.89
C ILE A 35 9.29 -5.98 -5.80
N PRO A 36 9.04 -5.62 -7.06
CA PRO A 36 8.32 -6.51 -7.97
C PRO A 36 9.22 -7.66 -8.42
N ILE A 37 8.74 -8.89 -8.21
CA ILE A 37 9.42 -10.12 -8.61
C ILE A 37 8.54 -10.88 -9.60
N TYR A 38 9.12 -11.29 -10.72
CA TYR A 38 8.47 -12.17 -11.67
C TYR A 38 9.44 -13.27 -12.12
N GLU A 39 9.02 -14.51 -12.03
CA GLU A 39 9.87 -15.67 -12.34
C GLU A 39 11.24 -15.61 -11.62
N GLY A 40 11.23 -15.22 -10.35
CA GLY A 40 12.44 -15.09 -9.53
C GLY A 40 13.35 -13.91 -9.85
N LYS A 41 12.97 -13.04 -10.79
CA LYS A 41 13.74 -11.86 -11.17
C LYS A 41 13.02 -10.57 -10.79
N LYS A 42 13.79 -9.58 -10.31
CA LYS A 42 13.27 -8.23 -10.11
C LYS A 42 12.90 -7.63 -11.47
N ILE A 43 11.70 -7.06 -11.56
CA ILE A 43 11.22 -6.35 -12.75
C ILE A 43 11.06 -4.85 -12.49
N GLN A 44 11.28 -4.04 -13.50
CA GLN A 44 11.28 -2.58 -13.39
C GLN A 44 10.43 -1.95 -14.51
N LYS A 45 9.20 -2.37 -14.66
CA LYS A 45 8.45 -1.83 -15.80
C LYS A 45 7.04 -1.47 -15.46
N ARG A 46 6.82 -0.41 -14.65
CA ARG A 46 5.51 0.20 -14.57
C ARG A 46 5.53 1.49 -13.79
N TYR A 47 4.64 2.39 -14.16
CA TYR A 47 4.38 3.60 -13.38
C TYR A 47 4.06 3.31 -11.91
N LEU A 48 3.44 2.15 -11.61
CA LEU A 48 3.11 1.73 -10.26
C LEU A 48 4.32 1.81 -9.32
N TRP A 49 5.48 1.30 -9.74
CA TRP A 49 6.68 1.28 -8.89
C TRP A 49 7.40 2.62 -8.82
N SER A 50 7.08 3.57 -9.67
CA SER A 50 7.62 4.94 -9.55
C SER A 50 7.12 5.68 -8.30
N HIS A 51 6.04 5.18 -7.67
CA HIS A 51 5.52 5.71 -6.41
C HIS A 51 6.36 5.28 -5.19
N PHE A 52 7.08 4.15 -5.27
CA PHE A 52 7.88 3.63 -4.17
C PHE A 52 9.26 4.29 -4.15
N LYS A 53 9.38 5.36 -3.35
CA LYS A 53 10.56 6.21 -3.21
C LYS A 53 11.36 5.84 -1.97
N ASP A 54 12.57 6.40 -1.85
CA ASP A 54 13.45 6.18 -0.69
C ASP A 54 13.13 7.09 0.50
N SER A 55 12.12 7.93 0.40
CA SER A 55 11.70 8.86 1.44
C SER A 55 10.23 8.67 1.81
N LYS A 56 9.88 9.02 3.05
CA LYS A 56 8.50 9.05 3.55
C LYS A 56 7.66 10.02 2.71
N VAL A 57 6.41 9.63 2.42
CA VAL A 57 5.45 10.49 1.71
C VAL A 57 4.12 10.45 2.43
N VAL A 58 3.63 11.62 2.84
CA VAL A 58 2.28 11.79 3.42
C VAL A 58 1.29 12.02 2.29
N ASP A 59 0.12 11.36 2.38
CA ASP A 59 -0.99 11.51 1.45
C ASP A 59 -0.56 11.41 -0.02
N MET A 60 0.24 10.37 -0.31
CA MET A 60 0.80 10.17 -1.64
C MET A 60 -0.26 10.31 -2.73
N PHE A 61 0.04 11.12 -3.74
CA PHE A 61 -0.81 11.33 -4.90
C PHE A 61 -0.13 10.79 -6.16
N SER A 62 -0.90 10.14 -7.01
CA SER A 62 -0.45 9.65 -8.30
C SER A 62 -0.99 10.57 -9.42
N ASP A 63 -0.12 11.32 -10.05
CA ASP A 63 -0.49 12.11 -11.23
C ASP A 63 -0.95 11.23 -12.40
N MET A 64 -0.38 10.03 -12.50
CA MET A 64 -0.74 9.08 -13.56
C MET A 64 -2.13 8.47 -13.37
N GLU A 65 -2.52 8.22 -12.11
CA GLU A 65 -3.85 7.69 -11.76
C GLU A 65 -4.86 8.82 -11.49
N ASN A 66 -4.39 10.05 -11.35
CA ASN A 66 -5.15 11.24 -10.93
C ASN A 66 -5.97 10.98 -9.65
N ARG A 67 -5.32 10.40 -8.63
CA ARG A 67 -5.91 10.06 -7.33
C ARG A 67 -4.87 9.82 -6.26
N HIS A 68 -5.31 9.79 -5.00
CA HIS A 68 -4.46 9.34 -3.91
C HIS A 68 -4.00 7.89 -4.13
N PHE A 69 -2.74 7.63 -3.79
CA PHE A 69 -2.11 6.33 -3.97
C PHE A 69 -1.87 5.68 -2.60
N PHE A 70 -2.47 4.52 -2.43
CA PHE A 70 -2.29 3.63 -1.29
C PHE A 70 -2.29 2.20 -1.81
N HIS A 71 -1.55 1.29 -1.21
CA HIS A 71 -1.44 -0.06 -1.75
C HIS A 71 -1.40 -1.15 -0.69
N ASN A 72 -2.35 -2.07 -0.74
CA ASN A 72 -2.53 -3.16 0.22
C ASN A 72 -1.62 -4.38 0.00
N ALA A 73 -0.55 -4.29 -0.80
CA ALA A 73 0.44 -5.37 -0.83
C ALA A 73 1.06 -5.61 0.55
N ILE A 74 1.35 -4.51 1.27
CA ILE A 74 1.57 -4.49 2.72
C ILE A 74 1.07 -3.15 3.27
N SER A 75 0.19 -3.21 4.25
CA SER A 75 -0.34 -2.02 4.91
C SER A 75 -0.72 -2.29 6.36
N PHE A 76 -0.75 -1.23 7.16
CA PHE A 76 -0.97 -1.29 8.61
C PHE A 76 -2.00 -0.25 9.03
N PHE A 77 -2.82 -0.61 10.02
CA PHE A 77 -3.91 0.21 10.52
C PHE A 77 -4.08 -0.01 12.02
N LYS A 78 -4.69 0.98 12.70
CA LYS A 78 -5.40 0.68 13.94
C LYS A 78 -6.70 -0.04 13.60
N LYS A 79 -7.10 -1.01 14.40
CA LYS A 79 -8.34 -1.77 14.21
C LYS A 79 -9.56 -0.84 14.17
N GLU A 80 -9.59 0.14 15.07
CA GLU A 80 -10.66 1.12 15.15
C GLU A 80 -10.84 1.88 13.82
N THR A 81 -9.74 2.22 13.15
CA THR A 81 -9.79 2.93 11.85
C THR A 81 -10.53 2.11 10.79
N LEU A 82 -10.29 0.79 10.73
CA LEU A 82 -10.97 -0.08 9.76
C LEU A 82 -12.41 -0.40 10.16
N ILE A 83 -12.74 -0.35 11.46
CA ILE A 83 -14.13 -0.47 11.92
C ILE A 83 -14.93 0.77 11.52
N ASP A 84 -14.38 1.96 11.75
CA ASP A 84 -15.04 3.24 11.45
C ASP A 84 -15.08 3.54 9.95
N ARG A 85 -14.08 3.10 9.22
CA ARG A 85 -13.89 3.32 7.78
C ARG A 85 -13.44 2.03 7.10
N PRO A 86 -14.33 1.06 6.87
CA PRO A 86 -14.00 -0.19 6.20
C PRO A 86 -13.70 0.04 4.71
N PHE A 87 -13.00 -0.90 4.10
CA PHE A 87 -12.88 -0.96 2.65
C PHE A 87 -14.25 -1.22 2.02
N ASN A 88 -14.46 -0.64 0.84
CA ASN A 88 -15.69 -0.87 0.09
C ASN A 88 -15.64 -2.25 -0.59
N GLU A 89 -16.40 -3.20 -0.07
CA GLU A 89 -16.43 -4.59 -0.53
C GLU A 89 -17.09 -4.77 -1.92
N VAL A 90 -17.80 -3.75 -2.42
CA VAL A 90 -18.43 -3.79 -3.75
C VAL A 90 -17.40 -3.54 -4.85
N LEU A 91 -16.25 -2.94 -4.51
CA LEU A 91 -15.22 -2.62 -5.49
C LEU A 91 -14.41 -3.87 -5.88
N VAL A 92 -14.29 -4.10 -7.17
CA VAL A 92 -13.41 -5.12 -7.73
C VAL A 92 -12.06 -4.48 -8.11
N GLY A 93 -11.17 -4.36 -7.13
CA GLY A 93 -9.85 -3.71 -7.27
C GLY A 93 -9.88 -2.19 -7.02
N LYS A 94 -8.72 -1.66 -6.65
CA LYS A 94 -8.49 -0.26 -6.26
C LYS A 94 -9.25 0.18 -4.99
N GLU A 95 -9.77 -0.75 -4.21
CA GLU A 95 -10.40 -0.50 -2.92
C GLU A 95 -9.49 0.30 -1.98
N ASP A 96 -8.19 0.04 -2.04
CA ASP A 96 -7.14 0.73 -1.29
C ASP A 96 -7.01 2.21 -1.70
N ARG A 97 -7.11 2.54 -3.00
CA ARG A 97 -7.08 3.94 -3.49
C ARG A 97 -8.31 4.72 -3.08
N TYR A 98 -9.48 4.10 -3.20
CA TYR A 98 -10.74 4.74 -2.79
C TYR A 98 -10.80 4.94 -1.29
N TRP A 99 -10.33 3.96 -0.50
CA TRP A 99 -10.22 4.08 0.94
C TRP A 99 -9.32 5.26 1.35
N ALA A 100 -8.12 5.35 0.75
CA ALA A 100 -7.19 6.45 1.04
C ALA A 100 -7.80 7.81 0.71
N ARG A 101 -8.48 7.94 -0.42
CA ARG A 101 -9.19 9.17 -0.78
C ARG A 101 -10.22 9.54 0.28
N ASP A 102 -11.07 8.59 0.67
CA ASP A 102 -12.16 8.85 1.63
C ASP A 102 -11.62 9.22 3.02
N ILE A 103 -10.48 8.63 3.44
CA ILE A 103 -9.75 9.03 4.65
C ILE A 103 -9.25 10.46 4.55
N ILE A 104 -8.57 10.81 3.47
CA ILE A 104 -7.97 12.15 3.28
C ILE A 104 -9.05 13.22 3.14
N ASP A 105 -10.10 12.96 2.37
CA ASP A 105 -11.24 13.87 2.20
C ASP A 105 -11.98 14.14 3.53
N SER A 106 -11.91 13.20 4.48
CA SER A 106 -12.47 13.35 5.83
C SER A 106 -11.50 13.97 6.85
N GLY A 107 -10.32 14.43 6.43
CA GLY A 107 -9.32 15.08 7.28
C GLY A 107 -8.32 14.13 7.94
N GLY A 108 -8.37 12.83 7.64
CA GLY A 108 -7.34 11.87 8.02
C GLY A 108 -6.10 11.99 7.13
N LYS A 109 -5.08 11.18 7.44
CA LYS A 109 -3.82 11.14 6.67
C LYS A 109 -3.34 9.72 6.47
N THR A 110 -2.67 9.47 5.35
CA THR A 110 -1.96 8.23 5.06
C THR A 110 -0.46 8.45 4.99
N LEU A 111 0.33 7.39 5.19
CA LEU A 111 1.78 7.47 5.16
C LEU A 111 2.37 6.33 4.33
N TYR A 112 3.25 6.68 3.40
CA TYR A 112 4.19 5.73 2.80
C TYR A 112 5.48 5.70 3.62
N LEU A 113 5.90 4.49 4.04
CA LEU A 113 7.13 4.23 4.78
C LEU A 113 8.08 3.34 3.97
N PRO A 114 9.22 3.86 3.47
CA PRO A 114 10.19 3.05 2.74
C PRO A 114 10.96 2.05 3.63
N SER A 115 10.92 2.21 4.95
CA SER A 115 11.47 1.24 5.91
C SER A 115 10.70 -0.07 5.98
N ILE A 116 9.47 -0.11 5.45
CA ILE A 116 8.70 -1.33 5.24
C ILE A 116 8.96 -1.80 3.82
N GLU A 117 9.41 -3.04 3.63
CA GLU A 117 9.69 -3.58 2.30
C GLU A 117 9.20 -5.01 2.15
N VAL A 118 8.56 -5.30 1.01
CA VAL A 118 8.13 -6.65 0.61
C VAL A 118 8.62 -7.00 -0.79
N ASP A 119 9.00 -8.25 -0.99
CA ASP A 119 9.04 -8.83 -2.33
C ASP A 119 7.61 -9.17 -2.74
N HIS A 120 7.14 -8.61 -3.86
CA HIS A 120 5.81 -8.84 -4.40
C HIS A 120 5.92 -9.72 -5.64
N HIS A 121 5.55 -10.99 -5.49
CA HIS A 121 5.65 -11.99 -6.54
C HIS A 121 4.45 -11.89 -7.49
N TYR A 122 4.68 -11.44 -8.70
CA TYR A 122 3.66 -11.32 -9.75
C TYR A 122 3.51 -12.61 -10.53
N THR A 123 2.29 -12.90 -10.95
CA THR A 123 1.96 -14.00 -11.83
C THR A 123 1.23 -13.48 -13.06
N ALA A 124 1.34 -14.19 -14.19
CA ALA A 124 0.68 -13.80 -15.45
C ALA A 124 -0.85 -13.66 -15.33
N ASN A 125 -1.46 -14.35 -14.37
CA ASN A 125 -2.90 -14.36 -14.13
C ASN A 125 -3.34 -13.41 -13.01
N GLY A 126 -2.43 -12.70 -12.33
CA GLY A 126 -2.75 -11.77 -11.26
C GLY A 126 -3.40 -10.48 -11.78
N ASN A 127 -4.34 -9.90 -10.99
CA ASN A 127 -5.01 -8.65 -11.35
C ASN A 127 -4.04 -7.49 -11.60
N THR A 128 -2.94 -7.44 -10.87
CA THR A 128 -1.92 -6.40 -11.00
C THR A 128 -1.01 -6.64 -12.20
N TRP A 129 -0.99 -7.84 -12.74
CA TRP A 129 -0.20 -8.18 -13.94
C TRP A 129 -0.78 -7.57 -15.21
N LYS A 130 -2.09 -7.35 -15.26
CA LYS A 130 -2.73 -6.75 -16.42
C LYS A 130 -2.12 -5.37 -16.69
N GLY A 131 -1.20 -5.32 -17.68
CA GLY A 131 -0.53 -4.11 -18.11
C GLY A 131 0.95 -4.00 -17.65
N ILE A 132 1.58 -5.07 -17.17
CA ILE A 132 3.03 -5.26 -17.22
C ILE A 132 3.35 -5.92 -18.56
N GLY A 133 2.90 -5.38 -19.59
CA GLY A 133 3.22 -5.84 -20.93
C GLY A 133 4.44 -5.13 -21.45
#